data_91aa8a060f6e69e621c8d79f4f2e36fe
#
_entry.id   91aa8a060f6e69e621c8d79f4f2e36fe
#
_cell.length_a   1.000
_cell.length_b   1.000
_cell.length_c   1.000
_cell.angle_alpha   90.00
_cell.angle_beta   90.00
_cell.angle_gamma   90.00
#
_symmetry.space_group_name_H-M   'P 1'
#
loop_
_entity.id
_entity.type
_entity.pdbx_description
1 polymer ?
#
loop_
_entity_poly.entity_id
_entity_poly.type
_entity_poly.pdbx_seq_one_letter_code
_entity_poly.pdbx_strand_id
1 'polypeptide(L)'
;MKNIKVLMLAVAGVFALGLSSCVNDLDVTPIDPNVQLPQDVLKDEAAFEALLAKCYQGLACSSSDGANGGPDINGVDGGFGQYLRAYFNLQCLTTDEATCCWNDTGLPDMHNMNWQASNQFIVAMYYRIFYQVRLCNELIRQVNTNPAGVEFQHKGALIAEARALRALSYYHAIDMFGNVPFATEHDAVGAEGPRQISRADLFAWVENECKELIEGNDLAAEGTNVYGRCDKGFVKMILAKMYLNAEVYVGEDRYADCAALCSDIIAHYGLHANFADLFAADNHLFTANSTYGAGNEIIFAVPHDGINTTSYGGTNFLIFAGTGGDMDAAAQGISSGWGGLSVTKQVSERYAEGDVRAMFFTDYGTEIVDIFTFTSGGYKSMKFRNVNHDGTAAQTTGHVDTDFPLFRAADAHLMLAECAARGKADKNAGLTSLNAVRKRAGLEAVSSYTAQDVLDERSREFMWEGCRRSDLVRFGQFTTDAYLWEYKGSVKEGAAVAEHRNLFPLPPADVNANANLTQNAGY
;
A
#
# COMPACT_ATOMS: atom_id res chain seq x y z
N MET A 1 -62.27 -31.87 42.06
CA MET A 1 -61.53 -30.59 42.17
C MET A 1 -60.18 -30.74 42.87
N LYS A 2 -59.94 -31.60 43.85
CA LYS A 2 -58.60 -31.78 44.49
C LYS A 2 -57.53 -32.37 43.56
N ASN A 3 -57.89 -33.35 42.72
CA ASN A 3 -56.93 -34.02 41.82
C ASN A 3 -56.43 -33.14 40.65
N ILE A 4 -57.24 -32.16 40.22
CA ILE A 4 -56.84 -31.24 39.17
C ILE A 4 -55.83 -30.21 39.69
N LYS A 5 -55.92 -29.78 40.94
CA LYS A 5 -54.95 -28.89 41.59
C LYS A 5 -53.59 -29.51 41.80
N VAL A 6 -53.56 -30.83 42.13
CA VAL A 6 -52.32 -31.59 42.29
C VAL A 6 -51.63 -31.80 40.92
N LEU A 7 -52.42 -32.06 39.86
CA LEU A 7 -51.89 -32.23 38.51
C LEU A 7 -51.30 -30.88 37.94
N MET A 8 -51.99 -29.76 38.22
CA MET A 8 -51.45 -28.42 37.82
C MET A 8 -50.20 -28.02 38.58
N LEU A 9 -50.09 -28.40 39.88
CA LEU A 9 -48.83 -28.13 40.62
C LEU A 9 -47.69 -29.06 40.16
N ALA A 10 -47.96 -30.29 39.77
CA ALA A 10 -46.95 -31.19 39.22
C ALA A 10 -46.45 -30.74 37.84
N VAL A 11 -47.34 -30.25 36.96
CA VAL A 11 -46.96 -29.68 35.64
C VAL A 11 -46.22 -28.37 35.81
N ALA A 12 -46.57 -27.47 36.73
CA ALA A 12 -45.84 -26.25 37.02
C ALA A 12 -44.46 -26.52 37.62
N GLY A 13 -44.30 -27.57 38.44
CA GLY A 13 -43.00 -28.01 38.97
C GLY A 13 -42.06 -28.56 37.91
N VAL A 14 -42.57 -29.28 36.93
CA VAL A 14 -41.78 -29.81 35.81
C VAL A 14 -41.35 -28.68 34.84
N PHE A 15 -42.19 -27.66 34.63
CA PHE A 15 -41.83 -26.46 33.83
C PHE A 15 -40.80 -25.57 34.55
N ALA A 16 -40.84 -25.49 35.88
CA ALA A 16 -39.86 -24.71 36.65
C ALA A 16 -38.47 -25.36 36.72
N LEU A 17 -38.40 -26.69 36.61
CA LEU A 17 -37.12 -27.43 36.55
C LEU A 17 -36.50 -27.46 35.15
N GLY A 18 -37.27 -27.14 34.10
CA GLY A 18 -36.78 -27.05 32.72
C GLY A 18 -36.14 -25.69 32.33
N LEU A 19 -36.23 -24.67 33.20
CA LEU A 19 -35.70 -23.35 32.92
C LEU A 19 -34.34 -23.05 33.60
N SER A 20 -33.79 -24.02 34.34
CA SER A 20 -32.45 -23.88 34.96
C SER A 20 -31.32 -24.54 34.16
N SER A 21 -31.59 -24.95 32.92
CA SER A 21 -30.58 -25.51 32.04
C SER A 21 -30.06 -24.41 31.12
N CYS A 22 -28.75 -24.24 31.09
CA CYS A 22 -27.96 -23.47 30.11
C CYS A 22 -27.70 -22.00 30.39
N VAL A 23 -27.49 -21.56 31.63
CA VAL A 23 -26.85 -20.24 31.83
C VAL A 23 -25.32 -20.36 31.89
N ASN A 24 -24.75 -21.52 32.19
CA ASN A 24 -23.31 -21.77 32.26
C ASN A 24 -22.75 -22.60 31.08
N ASP A 25 -23.61 -23.01 30.13
CA ASP A 25 -23.17 -23.86 28.99
C ASP A 25 -22.66 -23.08 27.78
N LEU A 26 -22.65 -21.76 27.89
CA LEU A 26 -22.11 -20.85 26.88
C LEU A 26 -20.66 -20.39 27.19
N ASP A 27 -20.18 -20.63 28.42
CA ASP A 27 -18.78 -20.37 28.82
C ASP A 27 -17.94 -21.67 28.70
N VAL A 28 -17.93 -22.26 27.52
CA VAL A 28 -17.07 -23.42 27.24
C VAL A 28 -15.67 -22.97 26.98
N THR A 29 -14.74 -23.34 27.84
CA THR A 29 -13.31 -23.28 27.50
C THR A 29 -13.01 -24.34 26.44
N PRO A 30 -12.23 -24.04 25.39
CA PRO A 30 -11.85 -25.03 24.38
C PRO A 30 -11.21 -26.24 25.02
N ILE A 31 -11.69 -27.42 24.66
CA ILE A 31 -11.16 -28.72 25.17
C ILE A 31 -9.85 -29.08 24.45
N ASP A 32 -9.60 -28.48 23.26
CA ASP A 32 -8.35 -28.68 22.52
C ASP A 32 -7.22 -27.89 23.18
N PRO A 33 -6.16 -28.55 23.70
CA PRO A 33 -5.04 -27.88 24.36
C PRO A 33 -4.21 -27.00 23.40
N ASN A 34 -4.43 -27.10 22.09
CA ASN A 34 -3.78 -26.24 21.10
C ASN A 34 -4.55 -24.94 20.81
N VAL A 35 -5.78 -24.79 21.30
CA VAL A 35 -6.57 -23.57 21.20
C VAL A 35 -6.26 -22.68 22.39
N GLN A 36 -5.55 -21.57 22.15
CA GLN A 36 -5.27 -20.56 23.15
C GLN A 36 -6.36 -19.48 23.13
N LEU A 37 -6.87 -19.13 24.29
CA LEU A 37 -7.81 -18.01 24.43
C LEU A 37 -7.05 -16.68 24.46
N PRO A 38 -7.68 -15.57 24.03
CA PRO A 38 -7.03 -14.25 24.04
C PRO A 38 -6.44 -13.88 25.43
N GLN A 39 -7.13 -14.18 26.53
CA GLN A 39 -6.63 -13.93 27.88
C GLN A 39 -5.40 -14.77 28.27
N ASP A 40 -5.15 -15.87 27.55
CA ASP A 40 -3.98 -16.72 27.80
C ASP A 40 -2.75 -16.28 27.02
N VAL A 41 -2.95 -15.51 25.96
CA VAL A 41 -1.89 -14.99 25.08
C VAL A 41 -1.60 -13.53 25.39
N LEU A 42 -2.62 -12.69 25.56
CA LEU A 42 -2.51 -11.23 25.70
C LEU A 42 -2.35 -10.84 27.17
N LYS A 43 -1.27 -11.30 27.82
CA LYS A 43 -1.04 -11.16 29.27
C LYS A 43 -0.32 -9.90 29.68
N ASP A 44 0.32 -9.22 28.73
CA ASP A 44 1.11 -8.00 28.94
C ASP A 44 1.03 -7.08 27.71
N GLU A 45 1.48 -5.85 27.83
CA GLU A 45 1.46 -4.87 26.76
C GLU A 45 2.32 -5.31 25.57
N ALA A 46 3.43 -6.03 25.79
CA ALA A 46 4.30 -6.53 24.72
C ALA A 46 3.58 -7.52 23.79
N ALA A 47 2.63 -8.30 24.30
CA ALA A 47 1.81 -9.17 23.47
C ALA A 47 0.88 -8.38 22.52
N PHE A 48 0.36 -7.23 22.94
CA PHE A 48 -0.41 -6.33 22.08
C PHE A 48 0.49 -5.59 21.08
N GLU A 49 1.71 -5.22 21.47
CA GLU A 49 2.72 -4.67 20.55
C GLU A 49 3.09 -5.69 19.47
N ALA A 50 3.16 -6.98 19.79
CA ALA A 50 3.38 -8.04 18.79
C ALA A 50 2.22 -8.15 17.79
N LEU A 51 0.96 -7.94 18.22
CA LEU A 51 -0.18 -7.83 17.28
C LEU A 51 -0.07 -6.60 16.39
N LEU A 52 0.36 -5.46 16.92
CA LEU A 52 0.62 -4.27 16.11
C LEU A 52 1.77 -4.52 15.12
N ALA A 53 2.86 -5.16 15.55
CA ALA A 53 3.96 -5.56 14.66
C ALA A 53 3.47 -6.47 13.52
N LYS A 54 2.51 -7.37 13.77
CA LYS A 54 1.88 -8.18 12.71
C LYS A 54 1.13 -7.32 11.70
N CYS A 55 0.49 -6.21 12.12
CA CYS A 55 -0.15 -5.27 11.20
C CYS A 55 0.89 -4.60 10.29
N TYR A 56 2.05 -4.20 10.79
CA TYR A 56 3.15 -3.65 9.97
C TYR A 56 3.76 -4.71 9.05
N GLN A 57 4.04 -5.91 9.57
CA GLN A 57 4.59 -7.03 8.80
C GLN A 57 3.71 -7.40 7.60
N GLY A 58 2.39 -7.28 7.74
CA GLY A 58 1.42 -7.56 6.67
C GLY A 58 1.63 -6.73 5.40
N LEU A 59 2.33 -5.60 5.48
CA LEU A 59 2.70 -4.79 4.31
C LEU A 59 3.89 -5.40 3.53
N ALA A 60 4.85 -6.04 4.21
CA ALA A 60 6.07 -6.57 3.61
C ALA A 60 5.99 -8.07 3.27
N CYS A 61 5.40 -8.88 4.15
CA CYS A 61 5.47 -10.34 4.12
C CYS A 61 4.13 -11.00 3.77
N SER A 62 4.20 -12.24 3.26
CA SER A 62 3.02 -13.09 3.03
C SER A 62 2.63 -13.91 4.26
N SER A 63 3.56 -14.09 5.20
CA SER A 63 3.33 -14.78 6.47
C SER A 63 4.42 -14.43 7.49
N SER A 64 4.29 -14.93 8.71
CA SER A 64 5.32 -14.82 9.76
C SER A 64 6.44 -15.86 9.60
N ASP A 65 6.29 -16.85 8.72
CA ASP A 65 7.21 -17.97 8.53
C ASP A 65 8.29 -17.68 7.46
N GLY A 66 8.43 -16.41 7.06
CA GLY A 66 9.39 -15.95 6.05
C GLY A 66 8.95 -16.21 4.61
N ALA A 67 9.87 -15.98 3.65
CA ALA A 67 9.58 -16.03 2.22
C ALA A 67 9.08 -17.39 1.71
N ASN A 68 9.55 -18.48 2.30
CA ASN A 68 9.17 -19.84 1.94
C ASN A 68 8.07 -20.44 2.83
N GLY A 69 7.54 -19.67 3.77
CA GLY A 69 6.43 -20.10 4.62
C GLY A 69 5.10 -20.17 3.88
N GLY A 70 4.14 -20.88 4.45
CA GLY A 70 2.76 -20.88 3.93
C GLY A 70 2.14 -19.48 4.01
N PRO A 71 1.30 -19.08 3.03
CA PRO A 71 0.64 -17.78 3.07
C PRO A 71 -0.36 -17.71 4.22
N ASP A 72 -0.48 -16.54 4.85
CA ASP A 72 -1.44 -16.25 5.92
C ASP A 72 -2.86 -15.97 5.39
N ILE A 73 -3.03 -15.87 4.08
CA ILE A 73 -4.33 -15.73 3.41
C ILE A 73 -4.56 -16.96 2.53
N ASN A 74 -5.59 -17.74 2.87
CA ASN A 74 -5.95 -18.92 2.07
C ASN A 74 -6.36 -18.51 0.65
N GLY A 75 -5.83 -19.22 -0.35
CA GLY A 75 -6.09 -18.96 -1.78
C GLY A 75 -5.29 -17.82 -2.39
N VAL A 76 -4.36 -17.20 -1.63
CA VAL A 76 -3.36 -16.26 -2.15
C VAL A 76 -2.01 -16.94 -2.15
N ASP A 77 -1.31 -16.90 -3.28
CA ASP A 77 0.01 -17.50 -3.42
C ASP A 77 1.06 -16.77 -2.55
N GLY A 78 1.85 -17.51 -1.78
CA GLY A 78 2.89 -16.95 -0.90
C GLY A 78 4.05 -16.30 -1.65
N GLY A 79 4.31 -16.72 -2.89
CA GLY A 79 5.41 -16.22 -3.71
C GLY A 79 5.16 -14.84 -4.35
N PHE A 80 3.89 -14.47 -4.61
CA PHE A 80 3.58 -13.18 -5.22
C PHE A 80 2.47 -12.39 -4.51
N GLY A 81 1.84 -12.94 -3.49
CA GLY A 81 0.70 -12.34 -2.81
C GLY A 81 1.05 -11.42 -1.65
N GLN A 82 2.25 -10.84 -1.56
CA GLN A 82 2.60 -9.81 -0.58
C GLN A 82 1.92 -8.49 -0.93
N TYR A 83 1.61 -7.69 0.09
CA TYR A 83 0.90 -6.41 -0.10
C TYR A 83 1.63 -5.49 -1.09
N LEU A 84 2.91 -5.20 -0.86
CA LEU A 84 3.67 -4.29 -1.72
C LEU A 84 3.87 -4.83 -3.14
N ARG A 85 4.03 -6.15 -3.33
CA ARG A 85 4.12 -6.73 -4.68
C ARG A 85 2.79 -6.66 -5.40
N ALA A 86 1.68 -6.97 -4.72
CA ALA A 86 0.33 -6.80 -5.27
C ALA A 86 0.05 -5.32 -5.59
N TYR A 87 0.45 -4.40 -4.72
CA TYR A 87 0.35 -2.95 -4.94
C TYR A 87 1.12 -2.51 -6.19
N PHE A 88 2.38 -2.96 -6.35
CA PHE A 88 3.17 -2.70 -7.57
C PHE A 88 2.47 -3.24 -8.83
N ASN A 89 1.95 -4.46 -8.77
CA ASN A 89 1.27 -5.05 -9.93
C ASN A 89 0.05 -4.22 -10.37
N LEU A 90 -0.67 -3.61 -9.45
CA LEU A 90 -1.84 -2.80 -9.79
C LEU A 90 -1.48 -1.34 -10.12
N GLN A 91 -0.47 -0.76 -9.48
CA GLN A 91 -0.15 0.67 -9.61
C GLN A 91 0.95 0.98 -10.64
N CYS A 92 1.86 0.04 -10.89
CA CYS A 92 2.97 0.24 -11.83
C CYS A 92 2.84 -0.67 -13.06
N LEU A 93 2.62 -1.98 -12.87
CA LEU A 93 2.61 -2.94 -13.98
C LEU A 93 1.42 -2.74 -14.95
N THR A 94 0.36 -2.06 -14.53
CA THR A 94 -0.76 -1.69 -15.40
C THR A 94 -0.52 -0.40 -16.19
N THR A 95 0.69 0.18 -16.09
CA THR A 95 1.03 1.49 -16.65
C THR A 95 2.24 1.42 -17.58
N ASP A 96 2.71 2.59 -18.00
CA ASP A 96 3.93 2.76 -18.77
C ASP A 96 5.22 2.47 -17.95
N GLU A 97 5.16 2.39 -16.61
CA GLU A 97 6.35 2.22 -15.79
C GLU A 97 6.97 0.84 -15.86
N ALA A 98 6.19 -0.20 -16.16
CA ALA A 98 6.72 -1.55 -16.16
C ALA A 98 6.00 -2.49 -17.13
N THR A 99 6.77 -3.41 -17.71
CA THR A 99 6.28 -4.67 -18.29
C THR A 99 6.95 -5.82 -17.56
N CYS A 100 6.35 -7.01 -17.62
CA CYS A 100 6.94 -8.21 -17.05
C CYS A 100 6.97 -9.32 -18.11
N CYS A 101 8.16 -9.91 -18.34
CA CYS A 101 8.34 -10.92 -19.37
C CYS A 101 7.89 -12.33 -18.93
N TRP A 102 7.52 -12.51 -17.66
CA TRP A 102 7.03 -13.80 -17.18
C TRP A 102 5.61 -14.08 -17.69
N ASN A 103 5.34 -15.36 -17.97
CA ASN A 103 4.06 -15.80 -18.55
C ASN A 103 3.18 -16.54 -17.53
N ASP A 104 3.21 -16.11 -16.26
CA ASP A 104 2.30 -16.62 -15.24
C ASP A 104 0.86 -16.26 -15.60
N THR A 105 -0.08 -17.16 -15.33
CA THR A 105 -1.49 -16.95 -15.65
C THR A 105 -2.00 -15.62 -15.10
N GLY A 106 -2.46 -14.74 -15.98
CA GLY A 106 -3.01 -13.42 -15.63
C GLY A 106 -1.97 -12.31 -15.43
N LEU A 107 -0.66 -12.61 -15.41
CA LEU A 107 0.37 -11.56 -15.28
C LEU A 107 0.49 -10.70 -16.55
N PRO A 108 0.53 -11.27 -17.77
CA PRO A 108 0.48 -10.48 -19.00
C PRO A 108 -0.75 -9.59 -19.12
N ASP A 109 -1.88 -10.00 -18.53
CA ASP A 109 -3.11 -9.21 -18.55
C ASP A 109 -2.96 -7.86 -17.84
N MET A 110 -2.02 -7.73 -16.88
CA MET A 110 -1.80 -6.49 -16.15
C MET A 110 -1.24 -5.41 -17.08
N HIS A 111 -0.10 -5.64 -17.74
CA HIS A 111 0.48 -4.65 -18.64
C HIS A 111 -0.32 -4.49 -19.95
N ASN A 112 -1.05 -5.52 -20.36
CA ASN A 112 -1.97 -5.47 -21.50
C ASN A 112 -3.30 -4.76 -21.17
N MET A 113 -3.60 -4.49 -19.92
CA MET A 113 -4.86 -3.90 -19.44
C MET A 113 -6.10 -4.66 -19.91
N ASN A 114 -6.06 -5.99 -19.94
CA ASN A 114 -7.17 -6.84 -20.41
C ASN A 114 -7.62 -7.89 -19.37
N TRP A 115 -7.29 -7.66 -18.09
CA TRP A 115 -7.61 -8.55 -16.96
C TRP A 115 -9.11 -8.88 -16.84
N GLN A 116 -9.39 -10.05 -16.29
CA GLN A 116 -10.72 -10.50 -15.90
C GLN A 116 -10.91 -10.36 -14.38
N ALA A 117 -12.15 -10.43 -13.90
CA ALA A 117 -12.44 -10.31 -12.47
C ALA A 117 -11.78 -11.39 -11.60
N SER A 118 -11.48 -12.54 -12.16
CA SER A 118 -10.78 -13.65 -11.48
C SER A 118 -9.26 -13.57 -11.55
N ASN A 119 -8.67 -12.47 -12.06
CA ASN A 119 -7.22 -12.33 -12.16
C ASN A 119 -6.58 -12.42 -10.76
N GLN A 120 -5.66 -13.39 -10.59
CA GLN A 120 -5.08 -13.73 -9.29
C GLN A 120 -4.28 -12.59 -8.64
N PHE A 121 -3.69 -11.68 -9.42
CA PHE A 121 -2.91 -10.54 -8.90
C PHE A 121 -3.84 -9.45 -8.36
N ILE A 122 -5.00 -9.24 -9.00
CA ILE A 122 -6.05 -8.33 -8.52
C ILE A 122 -6.68 -8.89 -7.24
N VAL A 123 -7.02 -10.18 -7.26
CA VAL A 123 -7.55 -10.91 -6.09
C VAL A 123 -6.58 -10.84 -4.91
N ALA A 124 -5.27 -11.01 -5.15
CA ALA A 124 -4.26 -10.90 -4.11
C ALA A 124 -4.26 -9.52 -3.44
N MET A 125 -4.28 -8.42 -4.22
CA MET A 125 -4.33 -7.06 -3.67
C MET A 125 -5.60 -6.81 -2.85
N TYR A 126 -6.76 -7.22 -3.38
CA TYR A 126 -8.03 -7.11 -2.67
C TYR A 126 -7.97 -7.83 -1.31
N TYR A 127 -7.55 -9.09 -1.29
CA TYR A 127 -7.47 -9.84 -0.04
C TYR A 127 -6.43 -9.29 0.92
N ARG A 128 -5.30 -8.77 0.44
CA ARG A 128 -4.30 -8.09 1.30
C ARG A 128 -4.88 -6.85 1.98
N ILE A 129 -5.62 -6.01 1.26
CA ILE A 129 -6.29 -4.84 1.83
C ILE A 129 -7.22 -5.25 2.98
N PHE A 130 -8.14 -6.20 2.72
CA PHE A 130 -9.14 -6.56 3.72
C PHE A 130 -8.61 -7.45 4.86
N TYR A 131 -7.56 -8.22 4.60
CA TYR A 131 -6.80 -8.89 5.67
C TYR A 131 -6.16 -7.88 6.62
N GLN A 132 -5.52 -6.84 6.07
CA GLN A 132 -4.92 -5.76 6.84
C GLN A 132 -5.97 -4.99 7.66
N VAL A 133 -7.11 -4.65 7.06
CA VAL A 133 -8.25 -4.05 7.77
C VAL A 133 -8.70 -4.93 8.94
N ARG A 134 -8.82 -6.25 8.71
CA ARG A 134 -9.21 -7.21 9.75
C ARG A 134 -8.19 -7.28 10.89
N LEU A 135 -6.90 -7.31 10.59
CA LEU A 135 -5.85 -7.31 11.62
C LEU A 135 -5.93 -6.05 12.51
N CYS A 136 -6.07 -4.87 11.89
CA CYS A 136 -6.20 -3.61 12.61
C CYS A 136 -7.47 -3.58 13.48
N ASN A 137 -8.63 -4.00 12.94
CA ASN A 137 -9.88 -4.09 13.69
C ASN A 137 -9.77 -5.04 14.87
N GLU A 138 -9.12 -6.20 14.67
CA GLU A 138 -8.93 -7.17 15.74
C GLU A 138 -8.02 -6.64 16.85
N LEU A 139 -6.89 -6.00 16.50
CA LEU A 139 -6.03 -5.37 17.49
C LEU A 139 -6.80 -4.32 18.32
N ILE A 140 -7.53 -3.41 17.67
CA ILE A 140 -8.31 -2.36 18.37
C ILE A 140 -9.35 -3.02 19.28
N ARG A 141 -10.04 -4.07 18.83
CA ARG A 141 -11.03 -4.83 19.63
C ARG A 141 -10.38 -5.47 20.85
N GLN A 142 -9.24 -6.13 20.69
CA GLN A 142 -8.53 -6.80 21.79
C GLN A 142 -7.98 -5.79 22.80
N VAL A 143 -7.44 -4.65 22.36
CA VAL A 143 -6.99 -3.57 23.27
C VAL A 143 -8.16 -2.98 24.07
N ASN A 144 -9.34 -2.81 23.45
CA ASN A 144 -10.53 -2.28 24.12
C ASN A 144 -11.18 -3.31 25.07
N THR A 145 -11.23 -4.58 24.66
CA THR A 145 -11.79 -5.68 25.48
C THR A 145 -10.89 -5.99 26.66
N ASN A 146 -9.58 -5.92 26.45
CA ASN A 146 -8.56 -6.20 27.45
C ASN A 146 -8.82 -7.49 28.26
N PRO A 147 -8.81 -8.65 27.62
CA PRO A 147 -9.32 -9.90 28.19
C PRO A 147 -8.55 -10.40 29.40
N ALA A 148 -7.27 -10.04 29.53
CA ALA A 148 -6.41 -10.40 30.65
C ALA A 148 -6.29 -9.30 31.73
N GLY A 149 -6.92 -8.13 31.54
CA GLY A 149 -6.84 -7.01 32.49
C GLY A 149 -5.46 -6.33 32.55
N VAL A 150 -4.76 -6.22 31.41
CA VAL A 150 -3.44 -5.60 31.30
C VAL A 150 -3.51 -4.11 31.63
N GLU A 151 -2.57 -3.63 32.43
CA GLU A 151 -2.37 -2.19 32.62
C GLU A 151 -1.47 -1.64 31.51
N PHE A 152 -2.09 -0.90 30.59
CA PHE A 152 -1.38 -0.30 29.46
C PHE A 152 -0.68 1.01 29.84
N GLN A 153 0.54 1.19 29.35
CA GLN A 153 1.26 2.46 29.38
C GLN A 153 0.98 3.28 28.10
N HIS A 154 0.78 2.59 26.95
CA HIS A 154 0.67 3.21 25.61
C HIS A 154 -0.62 2.81 24.87
N LYS A 155 -1.72 2.57 25.60
CA LYS A 155 -3.01 2.13 25.00
C LYS A 155 -3.45 2.97 23.81
N GLY A 156 -3.39 4.30 23.94
CA GLY A 156 -3.79 5.24 22.91
C GLY A 156 -2.96 5.09 21.64
N ALA A 157 -1.64 4.95 21.78
CA ALA A 157 -0.73 4.79 20.64
C ALA A 157 -0.99 3.49 19.87
N LEU A 158 -1.22 2.35 20.56
CA LEU A 158 -1.57 1.08 19.91
C LEU A 158 -2.82 1.20 19.04
N ILE A 159 -3.86 1.85 19.56
CA ILE A 159 -5.12 2.08 18.82
C ILE A 159 -4.89 3.05 17.66
N ALA A 160 -4.18 4.17 17.89
CA ALA A 160 -3.97 5.19 16.88
C ALA A 160 -3.15 4.67 15.68
N GLU A 161 -2.10 3.89 15.90
CA GLU A 161 -1.32 3.30 14.83
C GLU A 161 -2.12 2.23 14.06
N ALA A 162 -2.91 1.40 14.73
CA ALA A 162 -3.80 0.46 14.05
C ALA A 162 -4.86 1.18 13.20
N ARG A 163 -5.44 2.29 13.69
CA ARG A 163 -6.36 3.14 12.92
C ARG A 163 -5.67 3.76 11.70
N ALA A 164 -4.42 4.22 11.84
CA ALA A 164 -3.65 4.79 10.74
C ALA A 164 -3.35 3.75 9.64
N LEU A 165 -2.92 2.55 10.00
CA LEU A 165 -2.70 1.44 9.05
C LEU A 165 -4.00 0.98 8.36
N ARG A 166 -5.12 0.97 9.09
CA ARG A 166 -6.46 0.71 8.53
C ARG A 166 -6.87 1.80 7.54
N ALA A 167 -6.61 3.08 7.86
CA ALA A 167 -6.86 4.20 6.96
C ALA A 167 -6.06 4.08 5.66
N LEU A 168 -4.79 3.65 5.69
CA LEU A 168 -3.99 3.34 4.50
C LEU A 168 -4.67 2.28 3.63
N SER A 169 -5.12 1.18 4.25
CA SER A 169 -5.74 0.08 3.51
C SER A 169 -7.07 0.50 2.86
N TYR A 170 -7.89 1.26 3.56
CA TYR A 170 -9.13 1.81 2.99
C TYR A 170 -8.87 2.89 1.93
N TYR A 171 -7.82 3.72 2.07
CA TYR A 171 -7.39 4.62 1.00
C TYR A 171 -7.03 3.84 -0.28
N HIS A 172 -6.26 2.75 -0.16
CA HIS A 172 -5.96 1.89 -1.31
C HIS A 172 -7.23 1.22 -1.88
N ALA A 173 -8.20 0.86 -1.04
CA ALA A 173 -9.49 0.35 -1.51
C ALA A 173 -10.30 1.40 -2.30
N ILE A 174 -10.34 2.65 -1.83
CA ILE A 174 -10.95 3.79 -2.52
C ILE A 174 -10.33 3.97 -3.91
N ASP A 175 -9.01 3.97 -3.99
CA ASP A 175 -8.28 4.23 -5.24
C ASP A 175 -8.48 3.10 -6.27
N MET A 176 -8.35 1.85 -5.83
CA MET A 176 -8.28 0.71 -6.74
C MET A 176 -9.63 0.05 -7.01
N PHE A 177 -10.54 -0.01 -6.01
CA PHE A 177 -11.76 -0.82 -6.10
C PHE A 177 -13.06 0.00 -5.99
N GLY A 178 -13.02 1.21 -5.47
CA GLY A 178 -14.18 2.09 -5.36
C GLY A 178 -15.17 1.65 -4.27
N ASN A 179 -16.30 1.05 -4.66
CA ASN A 179 -17.28 0.51 -3.70
C ASN A 179 -16.82 -0.85 -3.18
N VAL A 180 -16.69 -1.00 -1.86
CA VAL A 180 -16.02 -2.16 -1.26
C VAL A 180 -16.73 -2.64 0.02
N PRO A 181 -16.49 -3.87 0.51
CA PRO A 181 -16.99 -4.27 1.82
C PRO A 181 -16.38 -3.39 2.91
N PHE A 182 -17.17 -3.10 3.94
CA PHE A 182 -16.78 -2.22 5.04
C PHE A 182 -17.02 -2.87 6.39
N ALA A 183 -16.00 -2.86 7.23
CA ALA A 183 -16.06 -3.32 8.61
C ALA A 183 -15.10 -2.55 9.50
N THR A 184 -15.48 -2.36 10.76
CA THR A 184 -14.70 -1.75 11.83
C THR A 184 -14.56 -2.72 13.02
N GLU A 185 -13.88 -2.32 14.06
CA GLU A 185 -13.79 -3.05 15.33
C GLU A 185 -15.15 -3.28 16.02
N HIS A 186 -16.16 -2.51 15.64
CA HIS A 186 -17.51 -2.61 16.21
C HIS A 186 -18.40 -3.66 15.54
N ASP A 187 -18.00 -4.14 14.36
CA ASP A 187 -18.78 -5.14 13.62
C ASP A 187 -18.51 -6.55 14.17
N ALA A 188 -19.58 -7.35 14.26
CA ALA A 188 -19.49 -8.72 14.79
C ALA A 188 -18.66 -9.62 13.88
N VAL A 189 -17.82 -10.46 14.50
CA VAL A 189 -17.00 -11.45 13.78
C VAL A 189 -17.85 -12.71 13.54
N GLY A 190 -17.83 -13.22 12.29
CA GLY A 190 -18.52 -14.46 11.93
C GLY A 190 -20.04 -14.35 11.75
N ALA A 191 -20.57 -13.15 11.77
CA ALA A 191 -21.96 -12.84 11.40
C ALA A 191 -22.18 -12.86 9.88
N GLU A 192 -23.22 -12.20 9.40
CA GLU A 192 -23.46 -11.99 7.98
C GLU A 192 -22.26 -11.28 7.31
N GLY A 193 -22.08 -11.49 6.00
CA GLY A 193 -21.05 -10.82 5.24
C GLY A 193 -21.13 -9.28 5.37
N PRO A 194 -19.99 -8.56 5.34
CA PRO A 194 -19.96 -7.13 5.53
C PRO A 194 -20.79 -6.41 4.45
N ARG A 195 -21.45 -5.32 4.85
CA ARG A 195 -22.14 -4.44 3.88
C ARG A 195 -21.16 -3.80 2.92
N GLN A 196 -21.58 -3.53 1.70
CA GLN A 196 -20.84 -2.67 0.80
C GLN A 196 -21.02 -1.20 1.20
N ILE A 197 -19.92 -0.44 1.23
CA ILE A 197 -19.92 1.00 1.40
C ILE A 197 -19.67 1.66 0.04
N SER A 198 -20.30 2.81 -0.21
CA SER A 198 -20.00 3.59 -1.41
C SER A 198 -18.61 4.22 -1.32
N ARG A 199 -17.98 4.48 -2.47
CA ARG A 199 -16.69 5.16 -2.54
C ARG A 199 -16.71 6.51 -1.84
N ALA A 200 -17.82 7.26 -1.97
CA ALA A 200 -17.99 8.56 -1.34
C ALA A 200 -18.12 8.47 0.18
N ASP A 201 -18.92 7.53 0.69
CA ASP A 201 -19.07 7.36 2.14
C ASP A 201 -17.76 6.83 2.76
N LEU A 202 -17.04 5.96 2.06
CA LEU A 202 -15.73 5.48 2.53
C LEU A 202 -14.69 6.60 2.52
N PHE A 203 -14.69 7.48 1.51
CA PHE A 203 -13.84 8.67 1.48
C PHE A 203 -14.11 9.55 2.70
N ALA A 204 -15.35 9.86 2.99
CA ALA A 204 -15.74 10.68 4.15
C ALA A 204 -15.33 10.02 5.48
N TRP A 205 -15.46 8.69 5.57
CA TRP A 205 -15.05 7.94 6.76
C TRP A 205 -13.53 7.98 6.97
N VAL A 206 -12.72 7.71 5.92
CA VAL A 206 -11.25 7.78 6.01
C VAL A 206 -10.77 9.19 6.28
N GLU A 207 -11.40 10.20 5.66
CA GLU A 207 -11.12 11.62 5.92
C GLU A 207 -11.30 11.95 7.41
N ASN A 208 -12.41 11.51 8.01
CA ASN A 208 -12.67 11.72 9.44
C ASN A 208 -11.65 11.00 10.33
N GLU A 209 -11.35 9.71 10.05
CA GLU A 209 -10.31 8.96 10.75
C GLU A 209 -8.96 9.69 10.73
N CYS A 210 -8.55 10.17 9.56
CA CYS A 210 -7.30 10.92 9.42
C CYS A 210 -7.31 12.23 10.22
N LYS A 211 -8.40 13.00 10.17
CA LYS A 211 -8.53 14.25 10.93
C LYS A 211 -8.44 14.02 12.43
N GLU A 212 -9.17 13.04 12.95
CA GLU A 212 -9.14 12.68 14.38
C GLU A 212 -7.73 12.26 14.82
N LEU A 213 -7.00 11.49 14.00
CA LEU A 213 -5.63 11.07 14.29
C LEU A 213 -4.64 12.24 14.28
N ILE A 214 -4.81 13.20 13.35
CA ILE A 214 -3.96 14.39 13.27
C ILE A 214 -4.21 15.33 14.46
N GLU A 215 -5.47 15.54 14.84
CA GLU A 215 -5.87 16.43 15.92
C GLU A 215 -5.65 15.82 17.31
N GLY A 216 -5.72 14.48 17.43
CA GLY A 216 -5.55 13.74 18.67
C GLY A 216 -4.11 13.79 19.22
N ASN A 217 -3.93 13.26 20.42
CA ASN A 217 -2.62 13.22 21.09
C ASN A 217 -2.03 11.81 21.18
N ASP A 218 -2.73 10.79 20.70
CA ASP A 218 -2.33 9.39 20.82
C ASP A 218 -1.33 8.95 19.75
N LEU A 219 -1.39 9.57 18.56
CA LEU A 219 -0.42 9.32 17.50
C LEU A 219 0.79 10.24 17.68
N ALA A 220 2.00 9.70 17.52
CA ALA A 220 3.23 10.45 17.60
C ALA A 220 3.24 11.65 16.64
N ALA A 221 3.89 12.75 17.05
CA ALA A 221 4.09 13.91 16.18
C ALA A 221 4.97 13.53 14.97
N GLU A 222 4.96 14.39 13.95
CA GLU A 222 5.71 14.19 12.70
C GLU A 222 7.19 13.93 12.96
N GLY A 223 7.71 12.84 12.43
CA GLY A 223 9.11 12.47 12.55
C GLY A 223 9.58 12.08 13.96
N THR A 224 8.68 11.79 14.91
CA THR A 224 9.06 11.47 16.31
C THR A 224 8.81 10.03 16.71
N ASN A 225 8.11 9.22 15.90
CA ASN A 225 7.91 7.80 16.24
C ASN A 225 9.17 6.98 15.97
N VAL A 226 9.19 5.75 16.45
CA VAL A 226 10.23 4.77 16.12
C VAL A 226 10.21 4.50 14.61
N TYR A 227 11.37 4.31 14.00
CA TYR A 227 11.52 4.00 12.60
C TYR A 227 10.58 2.86 12.14
N GLY A 228 9.93 3.04 11.00
CA GLY A 228 8.97 2.07 10.43
C GLY A 228 7.59 2.08 11.09
N ARG A 229 7.34 2.94 12.08
CA ARG A 229 6.02 3.13 12.71
C ARG A 229 5.35 4.41 12.23
N CYS A 230 4.00 4.38 12.16
CA CYS A 230 3.18 5.50 11.73
C CYS A 230 3.24 6.67 12.71
N ASP A 231 3.22 7.89 12.18
CA ASP A 231 3.10 9.14 12.90
C ASP A 231 2.09 10.07 12.19
N LYS A 232 1.95 11.29 12.67
CA LYS A 232 1.04 12.26 12.03
C LYS A 232 1.43 12.62 10.61
N GLY A 233 2.73 12.57 10.25
CA GLY A 233 3.20 12.77 8.88
C GLY A 233 2.67 11.72 7.92
N PHE A 234 2.68 10.45 8.33
CA PHE A 234 2.08 9.35 7.59
C PHE A 234 0.58 9.59 7.30
N VAL A 235 -0.19 9.99 8.31
CA VAL A 235 -1.63 10.24 8.16
C VAL A 235 -1.92 11.46 7.30
N LYS A 236 -1.12 12.53 7.43
CA LYS A 236 -1.21 13.73 6.57
C LYS A 236 -0.94 13.39 5.11
N MET A 237 0.00 12.48 4.82
CA MET A 237 0.26 12.03 3.44
C MET A 237 -0.94 11.27 2.86
N ILE A 238 -1.58 10.37 3.62
CA ILE A 238 -2.81 9.70 3.16
C ILE A 238 -3.88 10.74 2.82
N LEU A 239 -4.14 11.68 3.73
CA LEU A 239 -5.18 12.69 3.54
C LEU A 239 -4.87 13.63 2.37
N ALA A 240 -3.62 14.05 2.19
CA ALA A 240 -3.19 14.87 1.06
C ALA A 240 -3.39 14.15 -0.29
N LYS A 241 -3.04 12.86 -0.37
CA LYS A 241 -3.27 12.02 -1.56
C LYS A 241 -4.77 11.81 -1.83
N MET A 242 -5.59 11.66 -0.80
CA MET A 242 -7.05 11.60 -0.94
C MET A 242 -7.60 12.91 -1.52
N TYR A 243 -7.19 14.06 -1.00
CA TYR A 243 -7.63 15.37 -1.49
C TYR A 243 -7.15 15.66 -2.91
N LEU A 244 -5.92 15.28 -3.26
CA LEU A 244 -5.40 15.41 -4.64
C LEU A 244 -6.29 14.66 -5.66
N ASN A 245 -6.83 13.51 -5.27
CA ASN A 245 -7.63 12.64 -6.12
C ASN A 245 -9.15 12.74 -5.86
N ALA A 246 -9.62 13.69 -5.04
CA ALA A 246 -11.03 13.79 -4.63
C ALA A 246 -11.98 14.01 -5.82
N GLU A 247 -11.54 14.73 -6.86
CA GLU A 247 -12.32 14.91 -8.09
C GLU A 247 -12.62 13.57 -8.77
N VAL A 248 -11.66 12.63 -8.78
CA VAL A 248 -11.85 11.26 -9.29
C VAL A 248 -12.68 10.40 -8.35
N TYR A 249 -12.47 10.54 -7.04
CA TYR A 249 -13.08 9.62 -6.07
C TYR A 249 -14.53 9.97 -5.75
N VAL A 250 -14.83 11.28 -5.63
CA VAL A 250 -16.12 11.78 -5.14
C VAL A 250 -16.68 12.95 -5.95
N GLY A 251 -16.00 13.38 -7.03
CA GLY A 251 -16.43 14.49 -7.86
C GLY A 251 -16.23 15.87 -7.22
N GLU A 252 -15.39 15.99 -6.19
CA GLU A 252 -15.17 17.23 -5.44
C GLU A 252 -13.79 17.82 -5.70
N ASP A 253 -13.72 19.13 -5.85
CA ASP A 253 -12.47 19.87 -5.91
C ASP A 253 -11.94 20.12 -4.48
N ARG A 254 -10.90 19.38 -4.10
CA ARG A 254 -10.21 19.46 -2.80
C ARG A 254 -8.72 19.84 -2.94
N TYR A 255 -8.34 20.42 -4.07
CA TYR A 255 -6.93 20.76 -4.32
C TYR A 255 -6.38 21.82 -3.35
N ALA A 256 -7.22 22.76 -2.87
CA ALA A 256 -6.80 23.75 -1.88
C ALA A 256 -6.47 23.09 -0.52
N ASP A 257 -7.27 22.11 -0.10
CA ASP A 257 -7.03 21.35 1.12
C ASP A 257 -5.76 20.49 0.99
N CYS A 258 -5.56 19.87 -0.17
CA CYS A 258 -4.33 19.16 -0.50
C CYS A 258 -3.10 20.08 -0.37
N ALA A 259 -3.15 21.26 -0.98
CA ALA A 259 -2.05 22.22 -0.95
C ALA A 259 -1.70 22.70 0.47
N ALA A 260 -2.71 22.89 1.33
CA ALA A 260 -2.49 23.26 2.73
C ALA A 260 -1.75 22.17 3.50
N LEU A 261 -2.17 20.90 3.35
CA LEU A 261 -1.47 19.76 3.95
C LEU A 261 -0.04 19.59 3.40
N CYS A 262 0.14 19.73 2.09
CA CYS A 262 1.46 19.64 1.47
C CYS A 262 2.41 20.71 2.01
N SER A 263 1.93 21.94 2.19
CA SER A 263 2.72 23.03 2.75
C SER A 263 3.15 22.75 4.20
N ASP A 264 2.26 22.14 4.98
CA ASP A 264 2.55 21.72 6.35
C ASP A 264 3.58 20.58 6.39
N ILE A 265 3.41 19.56 5.52
CA ILE A 265 4.37 18.46 5.40
C ILE A 265 5.76 18.97 5.01
N ILE A 266 5.86 19.83 4.00
CA ILE A 266 7.12 20.42 3.52
C ILE A 266 7.83 21.25 4.61
N ALA A 267 7.08 21.83 5.54
CA ALA A 267 7.65 22.56 6.67
C ALA A 267 8.39 21.64 7.69
N HIS A 268 8.03 20.35 7.73
CA HIS A 268 8.60 19.37 8.66
C HIS A 268 9.64 18.45 8.01
N TYR A 269 9.51 18.18 6.70
CA TYR A 269 10.35 17.23 5.96
C TYR A 269 11.07 17.91 4.82
N GLY A 270 12.36 17.60 4.63
CA GLY A 270 13.19 18.15 3.55
C GLY A 270 13.39 17.18 2.40
N LEU A 271 14.06 17.62 1.36
CA LEU A 271 14.55 16.75 0.29
C LEU A 271 15.96 16.27 0.63
N HIS A 272 16.21 14.97 0.51
CA HIS A 272 17.56 14.42 0.63
C HIS A 272 18.40 14.78 -0.61
N ALA A 273 19.65 15.17 -0.41
CA ALA A 273 20.48 15.73 -1.47
C ALA A 273 20.83 14.71 -2.57
N ASN A 274 21.10 13.46 -2.18
CA ASN A 274 21.45 12.40 -3.12
C ASN A 274 20.26 11.44 -3.32
N PHE A 275 19.66 11.49 -4.51
CA PHE A 275 18.49 10.68 -4.84
C PHE A 275 18.72 9.17 -4.67
N ALA A 276 19.91 8.68 -5.04
CA ALA A 276 20.21 7.25 -5.01
C ALA A 276 20.22 6.64 -3.60
N ASP A 277 20.53 7.44 -2.59
CA ASP A 277 20.59 6.98 -1.19
C ASP A 277 19.21 6.56 -0.67
N LEU A 278 18.14 7.18 -1.19
CA LEU A 278 16.75 6.86 -0.80
C LEU A 278 16.33 5.43 -1.17
N PHE A 279 17.10 4.76 -2.01
CA PHE A 279 16.82 3.42 -2.54
C PHE A 279 17.99 2.45 -2.33
N ALA A 280 18.90 2.78 -1.43
CA ALA A 280 20.03 1.97 -0.99
C ALA A 280 19.60 1.00 0.15
N ALA A 281 20.44 0.00 0.45
CA ALA A 281 20.16 -0.99 1.49
C ALA A 281 20.03 -0.38 2.90
N ASP A 282 20.66 0.74 3.14
CA ASP A 282 20.66 1.46 4.41
C ASP A 282 19.82 2.76 4.36
N ASN A 283 18.80 2.82 3.50
CA ASN A 283 17.98 4.02 3.32
C ASN A 283 17.17 4.43 4.55
N HIS A 284 17.04 3.56 5.56
CA HIS A 284 16.51 3.92 6.89
C HIS A 284 17.27 5.08 7.55
N LEU A 285 18.52 5.35 7.14
CA LEU A 285 19.31 6.48 7.62
C LEU A 285 18.76 7.84 7.16
N PHE A 286 17.92 7.89 6.13
CA PHE A 286 17.39 9.10 5.49
C PHE A 286 15.93 9.39 5.85
N THR A 287 15.46 8.86 6.98
CA THR A 287 14.14 9.11 7.55
C THR A 287 14.15 10.27 8.53
N ALA A 288 12.98 10.78 8.87
CA ALA A 288 12.81 11.86 9.85
C ALA A 288 13.40 11.56 11.23
N ASN A 289 13.46 10.28 11.61
CA ASN A 289 14.01 9.83 12.90
C ASN A 289 15.51 9.52 12.83
N SER A 290 16.14 9.75 11.68
CA SER A 290 17.55 9.50 11.51
C SER A 290 18.40 10.51 12.27
N THR A 291 19.39 10.04 13.02
CA THR A 291 20.45 10.87 13.61
C THR A 291 21.50 11.32 12.59
N TYR A 292 21.34 10.93 11.32
CA TYR A 292 22.34 11.10 10.26
C TYR A 292 22.38 12.52 9.66
N GLY A 293 21.48 13.43 10.07
CA GLY A 293 21.56 14.83 9.67
C GLY A 293 20.55 15.24 8.58
N ALA A 294 20.71 16.44 8.05
CA ALA A 294 19.75 17.14 7.17
C ALA A 294 19.34 16.30 5.95
N GLY A 295 18.05 16.15 5.74
CA GLY A 295 17.48 15.45 4.58
C GLY A 295 16.49 14.36 4.96
N ASN A 296 15.62 14.62 5.90
CA ASN A 296 14.53 13.73 6.35
C ASN A 296 13.44 13.60 5.29
N GLU A 297 13.75 13.03 4.13
CA GLU A 297 12.80 12.95 3.03
C GLU A 297 11.80 11.82 3.18
N ILE A 298 12.21 10.66 3.71
CA ILE A 298 11.32 9.50 3.88
C ILE A 298 10.44 9.76 5.10
N ILE A 299 9.14 9.92 4.86
CA ILE A 299 8.11 10.13 5.88
C ILE A 299 7.69 8.78 6.47
N PHE A 300 7.51 7.77 5.60
CA PHE A 300 7.22 6.41 6.02
C PHE A 300 7.79 5.42 5.01
N ALA A 301 8.51 4.45 5.52
CA ALA A 301 8.96 3.29 4.77
C ALA A 301 8.36 2.00 5.33
N VAL A 302 8.19 1.00 4.47
CA VAL A 302 7.91 -0.38 4.88
C VAL A 302 9.26 -1.07 5.02
N PRO A 303 9.69 -1.41 6.26
CA PRO A 303 11.00 -1.98 6.50
C PRO A 303 11.19 -3.35 5.85
N HIS A 304 12.38 -3.56 5.32
CA HIS A 304 12.88 -4.85 4.86
C HIS A 304 14.20 -5.17 5.56
N ASP A 305 14.37 -6.41 5.90
CA ASP A 305 15.59 -6.95 6.53
C ASP A 305 15.85 -8.31 5.90
N GLY A 306 16.95 -8.44 5.20
CA GLY A 306 17.28 -9.62 4.43
C GLY A 306 17.48 -10.90 5.26
N ILE A 307 17.46 -10.78 6.59
CA ILE A 307 17.59 -11.89 7.54
C ILE A 307 16.24 -12.15 8.25
N ASN A 308 15.61 -11.12 8.81
CA ASN A 308 14.45 -11.27 9.70
C ASN A 308 13.11 -11.04 9.00
N THR A 309 13.08 -10.24 7.92
CA THR A 309 11.86 -9.90 7.18
C THR A 309 11.94 -10.44 5.76
N THR A 310 12.28 -11.73 5.61
CA THR A 310 12.44 -12.36 4.30
C THR A 310 11.12 -12.45 3.55
N SER A 311 11.12 -11.99 2.30
CA SER A 311 9.92 -11.91 1.46
C SER A 311 10.31 -11.97 -0.03
N TYR A 312 9.40 -12.46 -0.88
CA TYR A 312 9.50 -12.33 -2.35
C TYR A 312 8.71 -11.12 -2.88
N GLY A 313 8.29 -10.21 -2.00
CA GLY A 313 7.58 -8.97 -2.32
C GLY A 313 8.42 -7.72 -2.05
N GLY A 314 7.77 -6.56 -2.16
CA GLY A 314 8.38 -5.27 -1.88
C GLY A 314 9.65 -5.01 -2.68
N THR A 315 10.65 -4.43 -2.05
CA THR A 315 11.94 -4.10 -2.68
C THR A 315 12.72 -5.33 -3.10
N ASN A 316 12.54 -6.46 -2.41
CA ASN A 316 13.11 -7.73 -2.86
C ASN A 316 12.64 -8.09 -4.27
N PHE A 317 11.32 -7.98 -4.54
CA PHE A 317 10.77 -8.19 -5.87
C PHE A 317 11.34 -7.18 -6.90
N LEU A 318 11.39 -5.90 -6.55
CA LEU A 318 11.85 -4.85 -7.46
C LEU A 318 13.30 -5.06 -7.90
N ILE A 319 14.18 -5.40 -6.96
CA ILE A 319 15.60 -5.60 -7.22
C ILE A 319 15.84 -6.90 -8.00
N PHE A 320 15.29 -8.02 -7.53
CA PHE A 320 15.52 -9.32 -8.16
C PHE A 320 14.85 -9.44 -9.53
N ALA A 321 13.60 -8.97 -9.67
CA ALA A 321 12.90 -9.02 -10.95
C ALA A 321 13.40 -7.95 -11.94
N GLY A 322 13.94 -6.84 -11.47
CA GLY A 322 14.58 -5.81 -12.28
C GLY A 322 15.97 -6.18 -12.79
N THR A 323 16.61 -7.18 -12.19
CA THR A 323 17.98 -7.61 -12.52
C THR A 323 17.96 -8.96 -13.25
N GLY A 324 18.80 -9.12 -14.27
CA GLY A 324 18.92 -10.38 -15.03
C GLY A 324 19.73 -10.21 -16.32
N GLY A 325 19.78 -11.27 -17.14
CA GLY A 325 20.55 -11.26 -18.40
C GLY A 325 22.02 -10.91 -18.17
N ASP A 326 22.53 -9.90 -18.87
CA ASP A 326 23.93 -9.47 -18.83
C ASP A 326 24.23 -8.45 -17.70
N MET A 327 23.22 -8.12 -16.85
CA MET A 327 23.42 -7.22 -15.73
C MET A 327 24.30 -7.86 -14.64
N ASP A 328 25.17 -7.06 -14.04
CA ASP A 328 25.96 -7.47 -12.87
C ASP A 328 25.08 -7.51 -11.60
N ALA A 329 24.63 -8.70 -11.23
CA ALA A 329 23.83 -8.92 -10.04
C ALA A 329 24.59 -8.56 -8.74
N ALA A 330 25.90 -8.75 -8.69
CA ALA A 330 26.72 -8.39 -7.53
C ALA A 330 26.78 -6.87 -7.34
N ALA A 331 26.81 -6.08 -8.41
CA ALA A 331 26.71 -4.63 -8.35
C ALA A 331 25.34 -4.14 -7.86
N GLN A 332 24.29 -4.98 -7.95
CA GLN A 332 22.98 -4.74 -7.34
C GLN A 332 22.86 -5.28 -5.90
N GLY A 333 23.94 -5.88 -5.35
CA GLY A 333 23.98 -6.45 -4.00
C GLY A 333 23.20 -7.76 -3.83
N ILE A 334 22.97 -8.51 -4.91
CA ILE A 334 22.23 -9.77 -4.89
C ILE A 334 23.04 -10.91 -5.53
N SER A 335 22.72 -12.16 -5.16
CA SER A 335 23.44 -13.36 -5.67
C SER A 335 23.13 -13.65 -7.14
N SER A 336 21.90 -13.40 -7.60
CA SER A 336 21.44 -13.59 -8.98
C SER A 336 20.11 -12.85 -9.17
N GLY A 337 19.84 -12.34 -10.36
CA GLY A 337 18.55 -11.74 -10.70
C GLY A 337 17.53 -12.77 -11.20
N TRP A 338 16.24 -12.37 -11.21
CA TRP A 338 15.15 -13.22 -11.77
C TRP A 338 14.81 -12.84 -13.22
N GLY A 339 15.19 -11.65 -13.69
CA GLY A 339 14.99 -11.20 -15.06
C GLY A 339 13.52 -11.17 -15.47
N GLY A 340 12.75 -10.23 -14.94
CA GLY A 340 11.31 -10.12 -15.20
C GLY A 340 10.87 -8.74 -15.70
N LEU A 341 11.28 -7.67 -15.00
CA LEU A 341 10.76 -6.33 -15.21
C LEU A 341 11.58 -5.50 -16.20
N SER A 342 10.89 -4.79 -17.07
CA SER A 342 11.47 -3.80 -17.99
C SER A 342 10.68 -2.50 -17.92
N VAL A 343 11.34 -1.37 -18.20
CA VAL A 343 10.72 -0.04 -18.31
C VAL A 343 10.39 0.21 -19.78
N THR A 344 9.22 0.78 -20.07
CA THR A 344 8.86 1.14 -21.45
C THR A 344 9.66 2.34 -21.94
N LYS A 345 9.75 2.51 -23.26
CA LYS A 345 10.43 3.65 -23.88
C LYS A 345 9.77 4.98 -23.49
N GLN A 346 8.45 5.00 -23.29
CA GLN A 346 7.71 6.22 -22.92
C GLN A 346 8.16 6.79 -21.58
N VAL A 347 8.63 5.96 -20.65
CA VAL A 347 9.19 6.40 -19.37
C VAL A 347 10.67 6.73 -19.51
N SER A 348 11.48 5.84 -20.11
CA SER A 348 12.93 6.05 -20.21
C SER A 348 13.29 7.32 -21.02
N GLU A 349 12.52 7.64 -22.05
CA GLU A 349 12.74 8.85 -22.90
C GLU A 349 12.34 10.17 -22.21
N ARG A 350 11.70 10.14 -21.02
CA ARG A 350 11.40 11.37 -20.27
C ARG A 350 12.60 11.95 -19.53
N TYR A 351 13.62 11.15 -19.28
CA TYR A 351 14.79 11.62 -18.55
C TYR A 351 15.70 12.42 -19.45
N ALA A 352 16.00 13.65 -19.03
CA ALA A 352 16.95 14.51 -19.74
C ALA A 352 18.39 14.08 -19.45
N GLU A 353 19.31 14.50 -20.30
CA GLU A 353 20.73 14.37 -20.03
C GLU A 353 21.09 15.06 -18.70
N GLY A 354 21.84 14.38 -17.85
CA GLY A 354 22.22 14.87 -16.52
C GLY A 354 21.17 14.65 -15.40
N ASP A 355 19.99 14.10 -15.70
CA ASP A 355 19.03 13.73 -14.66
C ASP A 355 19.57 12.54 -13.84
N VAL A 356 19.92 12.78 -12.58
CA VAL A 356 20.53 11.78 -11.69
C VAL A 356 19.58 10.61 -11.36
N ARG A 357 18.29 10.75 -11.66
CA ARG A 357 17.27 9.73 -11.48
C ARG A 357 17.21 8.72 -12.64
N ALA A 358 17.90 8.99 -13.75
CA ALA A 358 18.01 8.09 -14.90
C ALA A 358 18.90 6.88 -14.58
N MET A 359 18.51 6.10 -13.57
CA MET A 359 19.24 4.95 -13.06
C MET A 359 18.82 3.69 -13.82
N PHE A 360 19.40 3.48 -15.00
CA PHE A 360 19.04 2.38 -15.90
C PHE A 360 20.25 1.59 -16.39
N PHE A 361 20.06 0.28 -16.53
CA PHE A 361 20.86 -0.52 -17.44
C PHE A 361 20.28 -0.38 -18.85
N THR A 362 21.10 0.00 -19.83
CA THR A 362 20.65 0.53 -21.13
C THR A 362 21.00 -0.36 -22.33
N ASP A 363 21.80 -1.42 -22.14
CA ASP A 363 22.43 -2.17 -23.24
C ASP A 363 21.43 -2.88 -24.17
N TYR A 364 20.19 -3.11 -23.70
CA TYR A 364 19.13 -3.72 -24.51
C TYR A 364 18.33 -2.72 -25.35
N GLY A 365 18.64 -1.41 -25.26
CA GLY A 365 17.88 -0.36 -25.94
C GLY A 365 16.54 -0.03 -25.27
N THR A 366 15.87 1.01 -25.77
CA THR A 366 14.61 1.51 -25.17
C THR A 366 13.37 0.74 -25.59
N GLU A 367 13.32 0.25 -26.85
CA GLU A 367 12.16 -0.41 -27.43
C GLU A 367 12.08 -1.88 -27.02
N ILE A 368 10.93 -2.33 -26.53
CA ILE A 368 10.68 -3.74 -26.20
C ILE A 368 10.27 -4.46 -27.50
N VAL A 369 11.15 -5.34 -28.02
CA VAL A 369 10.90 -6.07 -29.27
C VAL A 369 10.02 -7.30 -29.02
N ASP A 370 10.33 -8.07 -27.96
CA ASP A 370 9.55 -9.22 -27.52
C ASP A 370 9.31 -9.12 -26.01
N ILE A 371 8.04 -8.93 -25.63
CA ILE A 371 7.65 -8.70 -24.24
C ILE A 371 7.88 -9.92 -23.34
N PHE A 372 8.01 -11.12 -23.89
CA PHE A 372 8.25 -12.35 -23.14
C PHE A 372 9.74 -12.71 -23.00
N THR A 373 10.63 -11.87 -23.51
CA THR A 373 12.08 -12.08 -23.44
C THR A 373 12.76 -10.90 -22.74
N PHE A 374 13.31 -11.12 -21.55
CA PHE A 374 13.92 -10.07 -20.71
C PHE A 374 14.98 -9.25 -21.44
N THR A 375 15.85 -9.90 -22.23
CA THR A 375 16.96 -9.26 -22.96
C THR A 375 16.55 -8.66 -24.31
N SER A 376 15.25 -8.67 -24.65
CA SER A 376 14.73 -8.25 -25.95
C SER A 376 14.32 -6.76 -25.98
N GLY A 377 14.95 -5.93 -25.18
CA GLY A 377 14.70 -4.49 -25.15
C GLY A 377 14.05 -4.00 -23.85
N GLY A 378 13.78 -2.70 -23.82
CA GLY A 378 13.36 -1.98 -22.62
C GLY A 378 14.51 -1.80 -21.63
N TYR A 379 14.71 -0.60 -21.14
CA TYR A 379 15.68 -0.33 -20.08
C TYR A 379 15.32 -1.10 -18.80
N LYS A 380 16.34 -1.47 -18.00
CA LYS A 380 16.12 -2.12 -16.71
C LYS A 380 16.39 -1.12 -15.60
N SER A 381 15.45 -1.01 -14.66
CA SER A 381 15.61 -0.08 -13.54
C SER A 381 16.70 -0.56 -12.59
N MET A 382 17.62 0.32 -12.27
CA MET A 382 18.66 0.18 -11.25
C MET A 382 18.39 1.12 -10.06
N LYS A 383 17.17 1.65 -9.94
CA LYS A 383 16.79 2.62 -8.91
C LYS A 383 16.92 2.03 -7.51
N PHE A 384 16.31 0.86 -7.28
CA PHE A 384 16.43 0.12 -6.03
C PHE A 384 17.65 -0.80 -6.10
N ARG A 385 18.46 -0.83 -5.05
CA ARG A 385 19.67 -1.67 -4.97
C ARG A 385 19.92 -2.14 -3.53
N ASN A 386 20.41 -3.35 -3.37
CA ASN A 386 20.76 -3.91 -2.08
C ASN A 386 22.25 -3.65 -1.74
N VAL A 387 22.67 -2.40 -1.90
CA VAL A 387 24.02 -1.90 -1.59
C VAL A 387 23.85 -0.64 -0.75
N ASN A 388 24.65 -0.47 0.29
CA ASN A 388 24.62 0.72 1.14
C ASN A 388 24.98 1.99 0.37
N HIS A 389 24.56 3.14 0.85
CA HIS A 389 24.80 4.44 0.21
C HIS A 389 26.29 4.74 -0.03
N ASP A 390 27.18 4.23 0.82
CA ASP A 390 28.63 4.37 0.73
C ASP A 390 29.30 3.33 -0.18
N GLY A 391 28.53 2.43 -0.80
CA GLY A 391 29.01 1.35 -1.65
C GLY A 391 29.42 0.07 -0.91
N THR A 392 29.28 0.02 0.41
CA THR A 392 29.52 -1.23 1.17
C THR A 392 28.37 -2.23 0.97
N ALA A 393 28.62 -3.50 1.25
CA ALA A 393 27.65 -4.57 1.06
C ALA A 393 26.53 -4.51 2.11
N ALA A 394 25.32 -4.88 1.72
CA ALA A 394 24.20 -5.20 2.62
C ALA A 394 24.49 -6.47 3.44
N GLN A 395 23.60 -6.80 4.39
CA GLN A 395 23.78 -7.95 5.29
C GLN A 395 23.80 -9.29 4.56
N THR A 396 23.02 -9.42 3.49
CA THR A 396 22.88 -10.66 2.71
C THR A 396 22.57 -10.36 1.24
N THR A 397 22.87 -11.33 0.36
CA THR A 397 22.58 -11.27 -1.07
C THR A 397 21.37 -12.13 -1.48
N GLY A 398 20.78 -12.88 -0.55
CA GLY A 398 19.63 -13.77 -0.81
C GLY A 398 18.27 -13.08 -0.68
N HIS A 399 18.19 -12.10 0.20
CA HIS A 399 17.09 -11.16 0.38
C HIS A 399 17.68 -9.76 0.61
N VAL A 400 16.84 -8.73 0.54
CA VAL A 400 17.33 -7.35 0.56
C VAL A 400 17.03 -6.63 1.88
N ASP A 401 17.91 -5.69 2.23
CA ASP A 401 17.76 -4.78 3.37
C ASP A 401 17.08 -3.47 2.98
N THR A 402 16.93 -3.19 1.68
CA THR A 402 16.39 -1.93 1.17
C THR A 402 14.93 -1.76 1.53
N ASP A 403 14.59 -0.78 2.33
CA ASP A 403 13.21 -0.45 2.70
C ASP A 403 12.44 0.15 1.53
N PHE A 404 11.12 -0.06 1.50
CA PHE A 404 10.27 0.55 0.50
C PHE A 404 9.75 1.92 1.01
N PRO A 405 10.22 3.06 0.44
CA PRO A 405 9.77 4.39 0.84
C PRO A 405 8.35 4.65 0.31
N LEU A 406 7.33 4.33 1.12
CA LEU A 406 5.93 4.47 0.70
C LEU A 406 5.50 5.93 0.59
N PHE A 407 5.99 6.79 1.51
CA PHE A 407 5.73 8.23 1.48
C PHE A 407 7.02 9.02 1.64
N ARG A 408 7.23 10.00 0.75
CA ARG A 408 8.39 10.89 0.73
C ARG A 408 7.96 12.35 0.58
N ALA A 409 8.75 13.28 1.13
CA ALA A 409 8.49 14.73 1.03
C ALA A 409 8.44 15.24 -0.42
N ALA A 410 9.17 14.62 -1.35
CA ALA A 410 9.07 14.94 -2.78
C ALA A 410 7.65 14.84 -3.32
N ASP A 411 6.81 13.91 -2.79
CA ASP A 411 5.42 13.79 -3.20
C ASP A 411 4.61 15.02 -2.76
N ALA A 412 4.79 15.50 -1.52
CA ALA A 412 4.15 16.73 -1.06
C ALA A 412 4.58 17.95 -1.91
N HIS A 413 5.86 18.05 -2.30
CA HIS A 413 6.34 19.11 -3.21
C HIS A 413 5.63 19.07 -4.56
N LEU A 414 5.52 17.89 -5.19
CA LEU A 414 4.89 17.77 -6.52
C LEU A 414 3.36 17.82 -6.45
N MET A 415 2.72 17.38 -5.37
CA MET A 415 1.29 17.61 -5.13
C MET A 415 0.97 19.11 -5.00
N LEU A 416 1.78 19.86 -4.23
CA LEU A 416 1.63 21.32 -4.13
C LEU A 416 1.82 22.02 -5.48
N ALA A 417 2.82 21.59 -6.25
CA ALA A 417 3.04 22.11 -7.61
C ALA A 417 1.83 21.84 -8.52
N GLU A 418 1.24 20.65 -8.47
CA GLU A 418 0.04 20.31 -9.24
C GLU A 418 -1.15 21.17 -8.83
N CYS A 419 -1.43 21.31 -7.53
CA CYS A 419 -2.51 22.16 -7.03
C CYS A 419 -2.34 23.62 -7.48
N ALA A 420 -1.11 24.14 -7.49
CA ALA A 420 -0.81 25.49 -7.96
C ALA A 420 -0.98 25.62 -9.49
N ALA A 421 -0.56 24.63 -10.28
CA ALA A 421 -0.78 24.58 -11.72
C ALA A 421 -2.27 24.56 -12.10
N ARG A 422 -3.10 23.92 -11.27
CA ARG A 422 -4.57 23.91 -11.40
C ARG A 422 -5.23 25.20 -10.88
N GLY A 423 -4.45 26.18 -10.40
CA GLY A 423 -4.95 27.48 -9.90
C GLY A 423 -5.58 27.41 -8.51
N LYS A 424 -5.26 26.38 -7.71
CA LYS A 424 -5.83 26.11 -6.39
C LYS A 424 -4.86 26.35 -5.23
N ALA A 425 -3.64 26.79 -5.52
CA ALA A 425 -2.61 27.18 -4.57
C ALA A 425 -1.78 28.34 -5.10
N ASP A 426 -0.91 28.91 -4.27
CA ASP A 426 0.00 29.98 -4.69
C ASP A 426 0.97 29.50 -5.78
N LYS A 427 1.03 30.22 -6.90
CA LYS A 427 1.83 29.86 -8.06
C LYS A 427 3.34 29.87 -7.78
N ASN A 428 3.81 30.79 -6.92
CA ASN A 428 5.22 30.87 -6.59
C ASN A 428 5.61 29.74 -5.64
N ALA A 429 4.75 29.37 -4.70
CA ALA A 429 4.96 28.21 -3.83
C ALA A 429 5.04 26.92 -4.65
N GLY A 430 4.14 26.73 -5.62
CA GLY A 430 4.17 25.58 -6.53
C GLY A 430 5.42 25.55 -7.41
N LEU A 431 5.82 26.69 -7.99
CA LEU A 431 7.03 26.79 -8.80
C LEU A 431 8.31 26.51 -7.96
N THR A 432 8.35 27.02 -6.75
CA THR A 432 9.46 26.78 -5.81
C THR A 432 9.56 25.29 -5.49
N SER A 433 8.44 24.64 -5.20
CA SER A 433 8.36 23.21 -4.90
C SER A 433 8.78 22.33 -6.07
N LEU A 434 8.30 22.60 -7.29
CA LEU A 434 8.72 21.90 -8.50
C LEU A 434 10.24 22.06 -8.73
N ASN A 435 10.75 23.29 -8.64
CA ASN A 435 12.17 23.57 -8.86
C ASN A 435 13.07 22.99 -7.77
N ALA A 436 12.58 22.79 -6.55
CA ALA A 436 13.33 22.08 -5.51
C ALA A 436 13.61 20.63 -5.91
N VAL A 437 12.59 19.90 -6.38
CA VAL A 437 12.74 18.52 -6.88
C VAL A 437 13.64 18.47 -8.11
N ARG A 438 13.44 19.36 -9.09
CA ARG A 438 14.26 19.43 -10.30
C ARG A 438 15.73 19.70 -9.99
N LYS A 439 16.00 20.66 -9.12
CA LYS A 439 17.37 20.99 -8.69
C LYS A 439 18.06 19.80 -8.01
N ARG A 440 17.35 19.07 -7.12
CA ARG A 440 17.85 17.87 -6.49
C ARG A 440 18.19 16.79 -7.55
N ALA A 441 17.39 16.72 -8.62
CA ALA A 441 17.62 15.82 -9.75
C ALA A 441 18.74 16.26 -10.71
N GLY A 442 19.44 17.37 -10.43
CA GLY A 442 20.50 17.91 -11.31
C GLY A 442 19.97 18.71 -12.51
N LEU A 443 18.69 19.05 -12.53
CA LEU A 443 18.06 19.76 -13.66
C LEU A 443 17.95 21.26 -13.39
N GLU A 444 17.99 22.04 -14.46
CA GLU A 444 17.78 23.49 -14.40
C GLU A 444 16.37 23.85 -13.93
N ALA A 445 16.27 24.96 -13.20
CA ALA A 445 15.00 25.51 -12.78
C ALA A 445 14.19 26.03 -13.98
N VAL A 446 12.88 25.83 -13.95
CA VAL A 446 11.95 26.41 -14.92
C VAL A 446 11.34 27.70 -14.38
N SER A 447 10.94 28.61 -15.28
CA SER A 447 10.27 29.88 -14.92
C SER A 447 8.74 29.79 -14.97
N SER A 448 8.21 28.76 -15.61
CA SER A 448 6.77 28.46 -15.70
C SER A 448 6.56 26.97 -15.95
N TYR A 449 5.38 26.47 -15.64
CA TYR A 449 5.03 25.06 -15.82
C TYR A 449 3.50 24.89 -15.88
N THR A 450 3.07 23.73 -16.37
CA THR A 450 1.68 23.27 -16.46
C THR A 450 1.47 22.06 -15.54
N ALA A 451 0.22 21.64 -15.37
CA ALA A 451 -0.08 20.40 -14.65
C ALA A 451 0.54 19.16 -15.36
N GLN A 452 0.63 19.18 -16.71
CA GLN A 452 1.27 18.10 -17.46
C GLN A 452 2.78 18.01 -17.16
N ASP A 453 3.46 19.14 -17.03
CA ASP A 453 4.88 19.17 -16.65
C ASP A 453 5.10 18.55 -15.27
N VAL A 454 4.14 18.75 -14.34
CA VAL A 454 4.17 18.11 -13.01
C VAL A 454 3.94 16.61 -13.14
N LEU A 455 2.99 16.16 -13.96
CA LEU A 455 2.77 14.72 -14.21
C LEU A 455 4.02 14.03 -14.75
N ASP A 456 4.74 14.70 -15.67
CA ASP A 456 5.98 14.19 -16.24
C ASP A 456 7.11 14.19 -15.20
N GLU A 457 7.19 15.22 -14.34
CA GLU A 457 8.13 15.25 -13.22
C GLU A 457 7.86 14.15 -12.21
N ARG A 458 6.58 13.90 -11.88
CA ARG A 458 6.15 12.79 -11.02
C ARG A 458 6.54 11.42 -11.59
N SER A 459 6.42 11.24 -12.90
CA SER A 459 6.84 10.00 -13.58
C SER A 459 8.35 9.74 -13.43
N ARG A 460 9.20 10.80 -13.54
CA ARG A 460 10.64 10.67 -13.29
C ARG A 460 10.98 10.40 -11.83
N GLU A 461 10.29 11.09 -10.94
CA GLU A 461 10.55 11.06 -9.50
C GLU A 461 10.11 9.74 -8.86
N PHE A 462 8.89 9.27 -9.17
CA PHE A 462 8.23 8.16 -8.48
C PHE A 462 8.16 6.87 -9.29
N MET A 463 8.98 6.73 -10.33
CA MET A 463 9.04 5.47 -11.08
C MET A 463 9.20 4.27 -10.12
N TRP A 464 8.29 3.29 -10.22
CA TRP A 464 8.24 2.08 -9.39
C TRP A 464 7.90 2.30 -7.90
N GLU A 465 7.39 3.48 -7.53
CA GLU A 465 6.93 3.73 -6.14
C GLU A 465 5.40 3.66 -5.97
N GLY A 466 4.66 3.19 -6.97
CA GLY A 466 3.22 2.93 -6.86
C GLY A 466 2.32 4.16 -6.98
N CYS A 467 2.77 5.21 -7.66
CA CYS A 467 1.97 6.43 -7.88
C CYS A 467 1.32 6.52 -9.27
N ARG A 468 1.91 5.86 -10.27
CA ARG A 468 1.67 6.16 -11.68
C ARG A 468 0.23 5.95 -12.15
N ARG A 469 -0.41 4.82 -11.77
CA ARG A 469 -1.79 4.55 -12.17
C ARG A 469 -2.74 5.64 -11.67
N SER A 470 -2.67 5.98 -10.39
CA SER A 470 -3.51 7.02 -9.79
C SER A 470 -3.30 8.38 -10.46
N ASP A 471 -2.05 8.71 -10.80
CA ASP A 471 -1.71 9.93 -11.54
C ASP A 471 -2.33 9.93 -12.95
N LEU A 472 -2.18 8.84 -13.72
CA LEU A 472 -2.76 8.72 -15.05
C LEU A 472 -4.28 8.75 -15.06
N VAL A 473 -4.94 8.14 -14.04
CA VAL A 473 -6.41 8.20 -13.87
C VAL A 473 -6.84 9.64 -13.62
N ARG A 474 -6.16 10.37 -12.71
CA ARG A 474 -6.48 11.77 -12.37
C ARG A 474 -6.33 12.72 -13.57
N PHE A 475 -5.39 12.43 -14.48
CA PHE A 475 -5.20 13.20 -15.71
C PHE A 475 -6.05 12.71 -16.89
N GLY A 476 -6.92 11.72 -16.71
CA GLY A 476 -7.76 11.15 -17.78
C GLY A 476 -6.95 10.44 -18.87
N GLN A 477 -5.73 9.98 -18.56
CA GLN A 477 -4.78 9.39 -19.51
C GLN A 477 -4.69 7.86 -19.38
N PHE A 478 -5.21 7.27 -18.31
CA PHE A 478 -5.02 5.85 -18.03
C PHE A 478 -5.74 4.95 -19.04
N THR A 479 -7.01 5.22 -19.35
CA THR A 479 -7.81 4.37 -20.25
C THR A 479 -7.98 4.94 -21.65
N THR A 480 -7.71 6.22 -21.86
CA THR A 480 -7.95 6.94 -23.12
C THR A 480 -6.77 6.84 -24.09
N ASP A 481 -6.94 7.37 -25.30
CA ASP A 481 -5.89 7.57 -26.31
C ASP A 481 -5.10 8.89 -26.13
N ALA A 482 -5.42 9.69 -25.11
CA ALA A 482 -4.69 10.90 -24.79
C ALA A 482 -3.21 10.64 -24.43
N TYR A 483 -2.92 9.42 -23.94
CA TYR A 483 -1.59 8.93 -23.71
C TYR A 483 -1.51 7.42 -23.98
N LEU A 484 -0.60 7.02 -24.86
CA LEU A 484 -0.37 5.63 -25.26
C LEU A 484 1.06 5.20 -24.89
N TRP A 485 1.19 3.95 -24.45
CA TRP A 485 2.48 3.30 -24.16
C TRP A 485 2.49 1.89 -24.71
N GLU A 486 3.69 1.31 -24.85
CA GLU A 486 3.88 -0.01 -25.39
C GLU A 486 3.01 -1.06 -24.66
N TYR A 487 2.29 -1.85 -25.43
CA TYR A 487 1.40 -2.94 -25.02
C TYR A 487 0.12 -2.53 -24.29
N LYS A 488 -0.15 -1.25 -24.04
CA LYS A 488 -1.47 -0.80 -23.58
C LYS A 488 -2.57 -1.34 -24.50
N GLY A 489 -3.57 -2.03 -23.92
CA GLY A 489 -4.67 -2.61 -24.69
C GLY A 489 -4.26 -3.78 -25.58
N SER A 490 -3.17 -4.49 -25.27
CA SER A 490 -2.63 -5.62 -26.05
C SER A 490 -2.12 -5.23 -27.45
N VAL A 491 -1.80 -3.96 -27.66
CA VAL A 491 -1.25 -3.43 -28.93
C VAL A 491 0.15 -2.90 -28.67
N LYS A 492 1.12 -3.24 -29.53
CA LYS A 492 2.53 -2.86 -29.32
C LYS A 492 2.69 -1.34 -29.20
N GLU A 493 2.04 -0.56 -30.03
CA GLU A 493 2.08 0.91 -30.03
C GLU A 493 1.14 1.51 -28.99
N GLY A 494 0.35 0.69 -28.32
CA GLY A 494 -0.69 1.09 -27.38
C GLY A 494 -2.02 1.44 -28.04
N ALA A 495 -3.12 1.15 -27.34
CA ALA A 495 -4.47 1.53 -27.70
C ALA A 495 -5.27 1.94 -26.46
N ALA A 496 -6.33 2.74 -26.65
CA ALA A 496 -7.30 3.02 -25.61
C ALA A 496 -7.99 1.72 -25.14
N VAL A 497 -8.35 1.67 -23.86
CA VAL A 497 -9.10 0.57 -23.26
C VAL A 497 -10.42 1.06 -22.69
N ALA A 498 -11.30 0.15 -22.32
CA ALA A 498 -12.60 0.51 -21.76
C ALA A 498 -12.46 1.29 -20.45
N GLU A 499 -13.29 2.33 -20.27
CA GLU A 499 -13.25 3.26 -19.13
C GLU A 499 -13.39 2.55 -17.77
N HIS A 500 -14.15 1.46 -17.70
CA HIS A 500 -14.34 0.72 -16.45
C HIS A 500 -13.02 0.20 -15.86
N ARG A 501 -11.94 0.10 -16.65
CA ARG A 501 -10.60 -0.30 -16.17
C ARG A 501 -9.92 0.77 -15.30
N ASN A 502 -10.53 1.94 -15.15
CA ASN A 502 -10.11 2.90 -14.11
C ASN A 502 -10.30 2.34 -12.69
N LEU A 503 -11.16 1.33 -12.51
CA LEU A 503 -11.28 0.56 -11.27
C LEU A 503 -11.01 -0.93 -11.54
N PHE A 504 -10.52 -1.64 -10.54
CA PHE A 504 -10.40 -3.09 -10.58
C PHE A 504 -11.70 -3.76 -10.13
N PRO A 505 -11.98 -4.98 -10.61
CA PRO A 505 -13.15 -5.74 -10.17
C PRO A 505 -12.99 -6.27 -8.74
N LEU A 506 -14.12 -6.48 -8.07
CA LEU A 506 -14.16 -7.29 -6.85
C LEU A 506 -14.01 -8.79 -7.21
N PRO A 507 -13.38 -9.62 -6.35
CA PRO A 507 -13.28 -11.06 -6.60
C PRO A 507 -14.64 -11.71 -6.78
N PRO A 508 -14.86 -12.52 -7.83
CA PRO A 508 -16.15 -13.18 -8.06
C PRO A 508 -16.57 -14.12 -6.91
N ALA A 509 -15.58 -14.71 -6.22
CA ALA A 509 -15.86 -15.56 -5.06
C ALA A 509 -16.57 -14.79 -3.94
N ASP A 510 -16.12 -13.57 -3.64
CA ASP A 510 -16.70 -12.73 -2.59
C ASP A 510 -18.06 -12.18 -3.01
N VAL A 511 -18.21 -11.70 -4.26
CA VAL A 511 -19.50 -11.21 -4.78
C VAL A 511 -20.56 -12.32 -4.76
N ASN A 512 -20.17 -13.56 -5.09
CA ASN A 512 -21.10 -14.69 -5.05
C ASN A 512 -21.42 -15.16 -3.63
N ALA A 513 -20.49 -15.02 -2.69
CA ALA A 513 -20.68 -15.46 -1.31
C ALA A 513 -21.40 -14.44 -0.42
N ASN A 514 -21.33 -13.16 -0.78
CA ASN A 514 -21.91 -12.05 0.01
C ASN A 514 -22.92 -11.26 -0.83
N ALA A 515 -24.20 -11.48 -0.60
CA ALA A 515 -25.30 -10.82 -1.31
C ALA A 515 -25.35 -9.27 -1.12
N ASN A 516 -24.59 -8.75 -0.15
CA ASN A 516 -24.47 -7.31 0.06
C ASN A 516 -23.50 -6.63 -0.93
N LEU A 517 -22.71 -7.42 -1.69
CA LEU A 517 -21.73 -6.88 -2.63
C LEU A 517 -22.30 -6.83 -4.06
N THR A 518 -22.03 -5.73 -4.72
CA THR A 518 -22.30 -5.53 -6.15
C THR A 518 -20.98 -5.29 -6.87
N GLN A 519 -20.76 -6.00 -7.98
CA GLN A 519 -19.57 -5.85 -8.81
C GLN A 519 -19.47 -4.44 -9.41
N ASN A 520 -18.25 -3.98 -9.64
CA ASN A 520 -18.00 -2.74 -10.38
C ASN A 520 -18.53 -2.86 -11.82
N ALA A 521 -19.13 -1.77 -12.32
CA ALA A 521 -19.71 -1.75 -13.66
C ALA A 521 -18.68 -2.11 -14.74
N GLY A 522 -19.06 -2.98 -15.68
CA GLY A 522 -18.19 -3.43 -16.76
C GLY A 522 -17.49 -4.78 -16.54
N TYR A 523 -17.65 -5.38 -15.32
CA TYR A 523 -17.07 -6.68 -14.97
C TYR A 523 -18.12 -7.74 -14.69
#